data_37bdb37baea8e0bd596851a2d315aa00
#
_entry.id   37bdb37baea8e0bd596851a2d315aa00
#
_cell.length_a   1.000
_cell.length_b   1.000
_cell.length_c   1.000
_cell.angle_alpha   90.00
_cell.angle_beta   90.00
_cell.angle_gamma   90.00
#
_symmetry.space_group_name_H-M   'P 1'
#
loop_
_entity.id
_entity.type
_entity.pdbx_description
1 polymer ?
#
loop_
_entity_poly.entity_id
_entity_poly.type
_entity_poly.pdbx_seq_one_letter_code
_entity_poly.pdbx_strand_id
1 'polypeptide(L)'
;IQHQHLATELPKLISAYGYKHYILDNNDLDNAITQINDCDENHTICVIKKDTFDKVTLKQEHQLDLSDCIPRGEFLMSINKQFKDTDTLFIGTTGNTAREMYSFMPDTNNFYMAGNMGGALSIGFGAAKAGRKVIVCGGDAEFVMHMGGLTTAGRDANQVNLTYILFDNKQNKSTGGQDTYQSHVDYISIAKASNFSVVENTIESLNEFKYIMTDIKNKSSLKFMCVKCGLDDETPRPPLDIVKVNKF
;
A
#
# COMPACT_ATOMS: atom_id res chain seq x y z
N ILE A 1 -0.64 16.33 8.05
CA ILE A 1 -0.78 15.82 9.43
C ILE A 1 0.05 14.54 9.61
N GLN A 2 -0.08 13.53 8.72
CA GLN A 2 0.57 12.22 8.85
C GLN A 2 2.10 12.30 9.05
N HIS A 3 2.78 13.21 8.36
CA HIS A 3 4.24 13.38 8.43
C HIS A 3 4.67 14.63 9.19
N GLN A 4 3.76 15.36 9.80
CA GLN A 4 4.07 16.64 10.45
C GLN A 4 5.07 16.49 11.59
N HIS A 5 4.86 15.50 12.45
CA HIS A 5 5.78 15.25 13.58
C HIS A 5 7.18 14.87 13.07
N LEU A 6 7.26 13.95 12.10
CA LEU A 6 8.54 13.56 11.50
C LEU A 6 9.26 14.75 10.86
N ALA A 7 8.54 15.60 10.13
CA ALA A 7 9.13 16.79 9.51
C ALA A 7 9.70 17.77 10.55
N THR A 8 9.04 17.91 11.69
CA THR A 8 9.52 18.75 12.80
C THR A 8 10.78 18.19 13.46
N GLU A 9 10.87 16.87 13.61
CA GLU A 9 11.98 16.20 14.28
C GLU A 9 13.14 15.83 13.34
N LEU A 10 12.94 15.94 12.01
CA LEU A 10 13.92 15.51 11.01
C LEU A 10 15.32 16.13 11.21
N PRO A 11 15.49 17.44 11.48
CA PRO A 11 16.81 18.02 11.72
C PRO A 11 17.54 17.38 12.92
N LYS A 12 16.81 17.07 13.99
CA LYS A 12 17.37 16.40 15.17
C LYS A 12 17.81 14.97 14.88
N LEU A 13 17.01 14.24 14.10
CA LEU A 13 17.36 12.88 13.64
C LEU A 13 18.62 12.90 12.81
N ILE A 14 18.74 13.79 11.83
CA ILE A 14 19.91 13.94 10.99
C ILE A 14 21.16 14.19 11.83
N SER A 15 21.07 15.14 12.77
CA SER A 15 22.17 15.47 13.68
C SER A 15 22.54 14.30 14.61
N ALA A 16 21.55 13.54 15.10
CA ALA A 16 21.78 12.37 15.96
C ALA A 16 22.59 11.25 15.25
N TYR A 17 22.44 11.15 13.92
CA TYR A 17 23.24 10.23 13.08
C TYR A 17 24.60 10.81 12.66
N GLY A 18 24.95 12.01 13.12
CA GLY A 18 26.24 12.65 12.82
C GLY A 18 26.35 13.28 11.43
N TYR A 19 25.22 13.41 10.72
CA TYR A 19 25.23 14.06 9.41
C TYR A 19 25.09 15.58 9.53
N LYS A 20 25.79 16.31 8.65
CA LYS A 20 25.48 17.71 8.37
C LYS A 20 24.24 17.79 7.48
N HIS A 21 23.48 18.88 7.54
CA HIS A 21 22.38 19.11 6.63
C HIS A 21 22.24 20.57 6.27
N TYR A 22 21.67 20.83 5.12
CA TYR A 22 21.23 22.16 4.68
C TYR A 22 19.79 22.05 4.17
N ILE A 23 19.12 23.22 4.14
CA ILE A 23 17.72 23.31 3.72
C ILE A 23 17.70 24.02 2.37
N LEU A 24 17.17 23.32 1.35
CA LEU A 24 16.89 23.90 0.05
C LEU A 24 15.49 24.52 0.05
N ASP A 25 15.44 25.82 -0.15
CA ASP A 25 14.22 26.63 -0.16
C ASP A 25 14.27 27.60 -1.36
N ASN A 26 13.18 27.72 -2.11
CA ASN A 26 13.08 28.67 -3.22
C ASN A 26 13.32 30.12 -2.81
N ASN A 27 13.06 30.44 -1.55
CA ASN A 27 13.24 31.82 -1.04
C ASN A 27 14.68 32.14 -0.66
N ASP A 28 15.59 31.17 -0.67
CA ASP A 28 16.96 31.31 -0.22
C ASP A 28 17.91 30.35 -0.97
N LEU A 29 17.84 30.40 -2.31
CA LEU A 29 18.64 29.50 -3.18
C LEU A 29 20.14 29.84 -3.10
N ASP A 30 20.52 31.11 -2.96
CA ASP A 30 21.92 31.54 -2.89
C ASP A 30 22.61 30.98 -1.65
N ASN A 31 21.92 31.02 -0.51
CA ASN A 31 22.41 30.41 0.72
C ASN A 31 22.50 28.86 0.62
N ALA A 32 21.52 28.23 -0.01
CA ALA A 32 21.56 26.79 -0.25
C ALA A 32 22.74 26.39 -1.15
N ILE A 33 23.01 27.15 -2.23
CA ILE A 33 24.15 26.93 -3.12
C ILE A 33 25.47 27.13 -2.35
N THR A 34 25.56 28.16 -1.53
CA THR A 34 26.73 28.40 -0.69
C THR A 34 26.97 27.21 0.25
N GLN A 35 25.92 26.74 0.94
CA GLN A 35 26.02 25.60 1.84
C GLN A 35 26.42 24.30 1.10
N ILE A 36 25.94 24.07 -0.13
CA ILE A 36 26.33 22.94 -0.97
C ILE A 36 27.82 23.02 -1.31
N ASN A 37 28.30 24.18 -1.71
CA ASN A 37 29.71 24.38 -2.08
C ASN A 37 30.67 24.28 -0.89
N ASP A 38 30.18 24.63 0.31
CA ASP A 38 30.94 24.53 1.57
C ASP A 38 30.84 23.10 2.20
N CYS A 39 30.14 22.17 1.55
CA CYS A 39 30.10 20.78 2.00
C CYS A 39 31.48 20.14 1.79
N ASP A 40 32.14 19.84 2.91
CA ASP A 40 33.31 18.97 2.93
C ASP A 40 32.95 17.59 2.33
N GLU A 41 33.97 16.75 2.13
CA GLU A 41 33.84 15.32 1.71
C GLU A 41 32.97 14.46 2.65
N ASN A 42 32.40 15.03 3.70
CA ASN A 42 31.53 14.34 4.65
C ASN A 42 30.11 14.18 4.10
N HIS A 43 29.46 13.11 4.49
CA HIS A 43 28.07 12.83 4.12
C HIS A 43 27.15 13.97 4.58
N THR A 44 26.49 14.60 3.63
CA THR A 44 25.59 15.75 3.85
C THR A 44 24.20 15.40 3.33
N ILE A 45 23.17 15.81 4.07
CA ILE A 45 21.77 15.59 3.71
C ILE A 45 21.16 16.94 3.27
N CYS A 46 20.59 16.96 2.06
CA CYS A 46 19.80 18.10 1.58
C CYS A 46 18.33 17.90 1.97
N VAL A 47 17.80 18.76 2.81
CA VAL A 47 16.38 18.79 3.16
C VAL A 47 15.66 19.75 2.22
N ILE A 48 14.84 19.20 1.34
CA ILE A 48 14.11 19.97 0.33
C ILE A 48 12.75 20.38 0.91
N LYS A 49 12.48 21.67 0.98
CA LYS A 49 11.16 22.17 1.38
C LYS A 49 10.10 21.88 0.33
N LYS A 50 8.86 21.81 0.79
CA LYS A 50 7.71 21.64 -0.09
C LYS A 50 7.65 22.83 -1.08
N ASP A 51 7.27 22.51 -2.32
CA ASP A 51 7.11 23.48 -3.42
C ASP A 51 8.44 24.17 -3.84
N THR A 52 9.60 23.58 -3.51
CA THR A 52 10.92 24.06 -3.97
C THR A 52 11.14 23.79 -5.46
N PHE A 53 10.64 22.68 -5.97
CA PHE A 53 10.71 22.32 -7.38
C PHE A 53 9.37 22.49 -8.08
N ASP A 54 9.42 22.85 -9.35
CA ASP A 54 8.24 22.87 -10.21
C ASP A 54 7.67 21.47 -10.41
N LYS A 55 6.39 21.44 -10.77
CA LYS A 55 5.73 20.18 -11.13
C LYS A 55 6.29 19.67 -12.46
N VAL A 56 6.73 18.43 -12.46
CA VAL A 56 7.16 17.74 -13.68
C VAL A 56 6.03 16.84 -14.17
N THR A 57 5.72 16.93 -15.45
CA THR A 57 4.78 15.98 -16.08
C THR A 57 5.50 14.69 -16.40
N LEU A 58 4.91 13.56 -15.98
CA LEU A 58 5.43 12.23 -16.31
C LEU A 58 5.46 12.06 -17.83
N LYS A 59 6.57 11.60 -18.39
CA LYS A 59 6.68 11.32 -19.82
C LYS A 59 5.69 10.21 -20.20
N GLN A 60 5.07 10.34 -21.36
CA GLN A 60 4.04 9.39 -21.83
C GLN A 60 4.58 7.96 -21.95
N GLU A 61 5.84 7.78 -22.29
CA GLU A 61 6.51 6.46 -22.37
C GLU A 61 6.56 5.70 -21.02
N HIS A 62 6.37 6.41 -19.91
CA HIS A 62 6.31 5.84 -18.55
C HIS A 62 4.88 5.73 -18.02
N GLN A 63 3.88 6.02 -18.85
CA GLN A 63 2.47 5.87 -18.49
C GLN A 63 1.94 4.56 -19.06
N LEU A 64 1.44 3.70 -18.17
CA LEU A 64 0.82 2.44 -18.58
C LEU A 64 -0.65 2.69 -18.95
N ASP A 65 -1.08 2.11 -20.05
CA ASP A 65 -2.50 2.06 -20.41
C ASP A 65 -3.16 0.90 -19.65
N LEU A 66 -4.07 1.23 -18.77
CA LEU A 66 -4.87 0.30 -17.96
C LEU A 66 -6.37 0.41 -18.28
N SER A 67 -6.72 1.02 -19.40
CA SER A 67 -8.13 1.28 -19.80
C SER A 67 -8.94 0.00 -19.98
N ASP A 68 -8.28 -1.10 -20.39
CA ASP A 68 -8.90 -2.41 -20.55
C ASP A 68 -9.02 -3.21 -19.25
N CYS A 69 -8.46 -2.70 -18.15
CA CYS A 69 -8.50 -3.37 -16.87
C CYS A 69 -9.70 -2.89 -16.03
N ILE A 70 -10.36 -3.81 -15.35
CA ILE A 70 -11.45 -3.48 -14.42
C ILE A 70 -10.89 -2.60 -13.30
N PRO A 71 -11.46 -1.41 -13.00
CA PRO A 71 -11.04 -0.56 -11.91
C PRO A 71 -11.07 -1.29 -10.58
N ARG A 72 -10.09 -1.02 -9.69
CA ARG A 72 -10.03 -1.66 -8.37
C ARG A 72 -11.30 -1.42 -7.55
N GLY A 73 -11.94 -0.27 -7.67
CA GLY A 73 -13.19 0.07 -6.99
C GLY A 73 -14.31 -0.93 -7.23
N GLU A 74 -14.43 -1.50 -8.43
CA GLU A 74 -15.43 -2.53 -8.75
C GLU A 74 -15.23 -3.81 -7.91
N PHE A 75 -13.99 -4.24 -7.73
CA PHE A 75 -13.66 -5.37 -6.86
C PHE A 75 -13.97 -5.06 -5.40
N LEU A 76 -13.63 -3.85 -4.93
CA LEU A 76 -13.90 -3.41 -3.56
C LEU A 76 -15.40 -3.31 -3.27
N MET A 77 -16.19 -2.74 -4.18
CA MET A 77 -17.66 -2.73 -4.07
C MET A 77 -18.26 -4.13 -4.01
N SER A 78 -17.68 -5.07 -4.77
CA SER A 78 -18.08 -6.48 -4.72
C SER A 78 -17.78 -7.11 -3.35
N ILE A 79 -16.64 -6.79 -2.75
CA ILE A 79 -16.29 -7.23 -1.38
C ILE A 79 -17.31 -6.64 -0.40
N ASN A 80 -17.56 -5.33 -0.44
CA ASN A 80 -18.52 -4.68 0.45
C ASN A 80 -19.87 -5.38 0.44
N LYS A 81 -20.42 -5.61 -0.77
CA LYS A 81 -21.71 -6.30 -0.93
C LYS A 81 -21.73 -7.71 -0.31
N GLN A 82 -20.65 -8.46 -0.41
CA GLN A 82 -20.60 -9.84 0.07
C GLN A 82 -20.32 -9.95 1.57
N PHE A 83 -19.63 -8.99 2.16
CA PHE A 83 -19.10 -9.09 3.53
C PHE A 83 -19.69 -8.07 4.52
N LYS A 84 -20.60 -7.17 4.10
CA LYS A 84 -21.21 -6.15 4.96
C LYS A 84 -21.84 -6.70 6.25
N ASP A 85 -22.35 -7.93 6.22
CA ASP A 85 -23.01 -8.57 7.36
C ASP A 85 -22.10 -9.59 8.05
N THR A 86 -20.78 -9.47 7.94
CA THR A 86 -19.79 -10.36 8.55
C THR A 86 -18.90 -9.64 9.54
N ASP A 87 -18.30 -10.40 10.47
CA ASP A 87 -17.29 -9.90 11.41
C ASP A 87 -15.85 -9.93 10.82
N THR A 88 -15.72 -10.06 9.51
CA THR A 88 -14.43 -10.08 8.82
C THR A 88 -13.75 -8.71 8.92
N LEU A 89 -12.50 -8.68 9.38
CA LEU A 89 -11.67 -7.49 9.43
C LEU A 89 -10.94 -7.31 8.08
N PHE A 90 -11.08 -6.14 7.49
CA PHE A 90 -10.35 -5.75 6.29
C PHE A 90 -9.22 -4.78 6.64
N ILE A 91 -8.03 -5.02 6.08
CA ILE A 91 -6.88 -4.14 6.28
C ILE A 91 -6.41 -3.64 4.92
N GLY A 92 -6.58 -2.35 4.69
CA GLY A 92 -6.11 -1.68 3.48
C GLY A 92 -4.68 -1.19 3.63
N THR A 93 -3.82 -1.51 2.66
CA THR A 93 -2.48 -0.94 2.61
C THR A 93 -2.52 0.57 2.42
N THR A 94 -1.47 1.27 2.85
CA THR A 94 -1.38 2.73 2.68
C THR A 94 -1.45 3.15 1.19
N GLY A 95 -1.93 4.34 0.93
CA GLY A 95 -2.06 4.88 -0.42
C GLY A 95 -3.49 4.77 -0.97
N ASN A 96 -3.61 4.56 -2.29
CA ASN A 96 -4.91 4.60 -2.97
C ASN A 96 -5.82 3.45 -2.58
N THR A 97 -5.28 2.25 -2.34
CA THR A 97 -6.10 1.11 -1.91
C THR A 97 -6.90 1.42 -0.64
N ALA A 98 -6.25 1.95 0.41
CA ALA A 98 -6.96 2.33 1.63
C ALA A 98 -8.00 3.45 1.41
N ARG A 99 -7.69 4.42 0.54
CA ARG A 99 -8.62 5.51 0.20
C ARG A 99 -9.85 5.02 -0.52
N GLU A 100 -9.68 4.13 -1.49
CA GLU A 100 -10.77 3.51 -2.23
C GLU A 100 -11.59 2.59 -1.34
N MET A 101 -10.97 1.78 -0.47
CA MET A 101 -11.69 1.01 0.54
C MET A 101 -12.57 1.88 1.43
N TYR A 102 -12.08 3.05 1.86
CA TYR A 102 -12.88 3.99 2.65
C TYR A 102 -14.16 4.42 1.94
N SER A 103 -14.11 4.59 0.62
CA SER A 103 -15.25 5.05 -0.18
C SER A 103 -16.12 3.90 -0.68
N PHE A 104 -15.54 2.79 -1.08
CA PHE A 104 -16.25 1.70 -1.75
C PHE A 104 -16.61 0.52 -0.82
N MET A 105 -16.10 0.54 0.43
CA MET A 105 -16.39 -0.49 1.43
C MET A 105 -16.87 0.11 2.75
N PRO A 106 -17.93 0.96 2.75
CA PRO A 106 -18.39 1.65 3.97
C PRO A 106 -19.05 0.74 5.00
N ASP A 107 -19.54 -0.44 4.58
CA ASP A 107 -20.36 -1.33 5.40
C ASP A 107 -19.56 -2.51 6.00
N THR A 108 -18.23 -2.51 5.85
CA THR A 108 -17.34 -3.55 6.36
C THR A 108 -16.48 -3.04 7.52
N ASN A 109 -15.91 -3.96 8.30
CA ASN A 109 -14.99 -3.61 9.37
C ASN A 109 -13.60 -3.34 8.80
N ASN A 110 -13.23 -2.09 8.62
CA ASN A 110 -12.01 -1.69 7.93
C ASN A 110 -10.99 -1.06 8.87
N PHE A 111 -9.74 -1.44 8.70
CA PHE A 111 -8.57 -0.75 9.22
C PHE A 111 -7.73 -0.21 8.04
N TYR A 112 -7.37 1.05 8.11
CA TYR A 112 -6.64 1.73 7.04
C TYR A 112 -5.23 2.05 7.49
N MET A 113 -4.23 1.45 6.82
CA MET A 113 -2.83 1.73 7.12
C MET A 113 -2.47 3.17 6.77
N ALA A 114 -1.73 3.80 7.67
CA ALA A 114 -1.20 5.15 7.46
C ALA A 114 0.30 5.16 7.70
N GLY A 115 1.08 5.51 6.67
CA GLY A 115 2.52 5.76 6.78
C GLY A 115 3.44 4.54 6.82
N ASN A 116 2.92 3.32 6.89
CA ASN A 116 3.72 2.10 6.87
C ASN A 116 3.37 1.25 5.66
N MET A 117 3.91 1.58 4.50
CA MET A 117 3.77 0.78 3.29
C MET A 117 4.52 -0.54 3.46
N GLY A 118 3.85 -1.66 3.19
CA GLY A 118 4.38 -3.01 3.44
C GLY A 118 3.94 -3.64 4.78
N GLY A 119 3.39 -2.84 5.71
CA GLY A 119 3.02 -3.33 7.04
C GLY A 119 1.64 -3.98 7.17
N ALA A 120 0.79 -3.89 6.14
CA ALA A 120 -0.60 -4.35 6.21
C ALA A 120 -0.71 -5.86 6.51
N LEU A 121 0.12 -6.68 5.85
CA LEU A 121 0.15 -8.13 6.11
C LEU A 121 0.51 -8.45 7.56
N SER A 122 1.50 -7.77 8.13
CA SER A 122 1.94 -8.01 9.51
C SER A 122 0.87 -7.68 10.55
N ILE A 123 0.16 -6.56 10.35
CA ILE A 123 -1.00 -6.19 11.19
C ILE A 123 -2.12 -7.24 11.02
N GLY A 124 -2.43 -7.63 9.77
CA GLY A 124 -3.43 -8.65 9.47
C GLY A 124 -3.11 -10.00 10.10
N PHE A 125 -1.85 -10.41 10.05
CA PHE A 125 -1.38 -11.63 10.66
C PHE A 125 -1.55 -11.59 12.19
N GLY A 126 -1.20 -10.48 12.85
CA GLY A 126 -1.41 -10.30 14.28
C GLY A 126 -2.90 -10.43 14.67
N ALA A 127 -3.80 -9.79 13.92
CA ALA A 127 -5.24 -9.91 14.15
C ALA A 127 -5.77 -11.33 13.90
N ALA A 128 -5.25 -12.03 12.87
CA ALA A 128 -5.62 -13.41 12.58
C ALA A 128 -5.13 -14.37 13.67
N LYS A 129 -3.94 -14.15 14.24
CA LYS A 129 -3.44 -14.90 15.41
C LYS A 129 -4.28 -14.67 16.65
N ALA A 130 -4.94 -13.53 16.78
CA ALA A 130 -5.92 -13.26 17.84
C ALA A 130 -7.32 -13.86 17.55
N GLY A 131 -7.45 -14.69 16.52
CA GLY A 131 -8.68 -15.43 16.19
C GLY A 131 -9.63 -14.70 15.25
N ARG A 132 -9.25 -13.55 14.67
CA ARG A 132 -10.10 -12.85 13.71
C ARG A 132 -9.98 -13.46 12.32
N LYS A 133 -11.08 -13.43 11.57
CA LYS A 133 -11.01 -13.60 10.12
C LYS A 133 -10.56 -12.29 9.50
N VAL A 134 -9.47 -12.33 8.72
CA VAL A 134 -8.84 -11.13 8.19
C VAL A 134 -8.66 -11.21 6.66
N ILE A 135 -8.94 -10.12 5.99
CA ILE A 135 -8.61 -9.94 4.57
C ILE A 135 -7.74 -8.70 4.44
N VAL A 136 -6.52 -8.89 3.93
CA VAL A 136 -5.59 -7.80 3.63
C VAL A 136 -5.74 -7.41 2.16
N CYS A 137 -6.00 -6.15 1.89
CA CYS A 137 -6.04 -5.55 0.56
C CYS A 137 -4.72 -4.81 0.33
N GLY A 138 -3.77 -5.49 -0.30
CA GLY A 138 -2.45 -4.99 -0.62
C GLY A 138 -2.32 -4.47 -2.05
N GLY A 139 -1.15 -4.00 -2.40
CA GLY A 139 -0.77 -3.57 -3.73
C GLY A 139 0.58 -4.17 -4.14
N ASP A 140 0.87 -4.13 -5.42
CA ASP A 140 2.09 -4.67 -6.03
C ASP A 140 3.38 -4.07 -5.42
N ALA A 141 3.47 -2.75 -5.34
CA ALA A 141 4.63 -2.08 -4.73
C ALA A 141 4.75 -2.38 -3.23
N GLU A 142 3.63 -2.42 -2.51
CA GLU A 142 3.59 -2.76 -1.10
C GLU A 142 4.06 -4.18 -0.82
N PHE A 143 3.67 -5.13 -1.68
CA PHE A 143 4.05 -6.53 -1.55
C PHE A 143 5.58 -6.71 -1.50
N VAL A 144 6.31 -6.10 -2.42
CA VAL A 144 7.78 -6.25 -2.47
C VAL A 144 8.50 -5.54 -1.33
N MET A 145 7.92 -4.48 -0.78
CA MET A 145 8.54 -3.74 0.33
C MET A 145 8.65 -4.59 1.60
N HIS A 146 7.80 -5.58 1.79
CA HIS A 146 7.82 -6.41 3.00
C HIS A 146 7.53 -7.89 2.72
N MET A 147 8.11 -8.45 1.66
CA MET A 147 7.95 -9.86 1.29
C MET A 147 8.30 -10.84 2.43
N GLY A 148 9.24 -10.50 3.29
CA GLY A 148 9.57 -11.30 4.46
C GLY A 148 8.39 -11.57 5.41
N GLY A 149 7.37 -10.72 5.40
CA GLY A 149 6.13 -10.94 6.15
C GLY A 149 5.34 -12.18 5.70
N LEU A 150 5.47 -12.57 4.42
CA LEU A 150 4.84 -13.80 3.89
C LEU A 150 5.39 -15.05 4.59
N THR A 151 6.68 -15.16 4.75
CA THR A 151 7.31 -16.33 5.42
C THR A 151 6.92 -16.41 6.89
N THR A 152 6.74 -15.26 7.55
CA THR A 152 6.26 -15.18 8.93
C THR A 152 4.81 -15.69 9.04
N ALA A 153 3.92 -15.24 8.15
CA ALA A 153 2.54 -15.69 8.12
C ALA A 153 2.44 -17.18 7.74
N GLY A 154 3.24 -17.63 6.79
CA GLY A 154 3.26 -19.01 6.30
C GLY A 154 3.70 -20.04 7.35
N ARG A 155 4.49 -19.65 8.34
CA ARG A 155 4.86 -20.49 9.47
C ARG A 155 3.64 -20.98 10.25
N ASP A 156 2.61 -20.14 10.35
CA ASP A 156 1.39 -20.43 11.11
C ASP A 156 0.17 -20.68 10.19
N ALA A 157 0.38 -21.16 8.97
CA ALA A 157 -0.65 -21.30 7.94
C ALA A 157 -1.91 -22.06 8.38
N ASN A 158 -1.73 -23.10 9.20
CA ASN A 158 -2.84 -23.92 9.72
C ASN A 158 -3.56 -23.31 10.95
N GLN A 159 -3.10 -22.17 11.45
CA GLN A 159 -3.59 -21.55 12.68
C GLN A 159 -4.25 -20.20 12.46
N VAL A 160 -4.26 -19.70 11.23
CA VAL A 160 -4.77 -18.37 10.92
C VAL A 160 -5.81 -18.40 9.81
N ASN A 161 -6.80 -17.54 9.93
CA ASN A 161 -7.78 -17.27 8.88
C ASN A 161 -7.48 -15.93 8.25
N LEU A 162 -6.56 -15.94 7.29
CA LEU A 162 -6.01 -14.74 6.66
C LEU A 162 -5.99 -14.90 5.15
N THR A 163 -6.61 -13.98 4.44
CA THR A 163 -6.47 -13.85 2.97
C THR A 163 -5.71 -12.59 2.63
N TYR A 164 -4.70 -12.70 1.76
CA TYR A 164 -4.04 -11.56 1.15
C TYR A 164 -4.49 -11.42 -0.30
N ILE A 165 -5.14 -10.32 -0.61
CA ILE A 165 -5.51 -9.91 -1.98
C ILE A 165 -4.50 -8.88 -2.44
N LEU A 166 -3.70 -9.22 -3.44
CA LEU A 166 -2.79 -8.30 -4.09
C LEU A 166 -3.49 -7.68 -5.31
N PHE A 167 -3.73 -6.39 -5.27
CA PHE A 167 -4.22 -5.62 -6.40
C PHE A 167 -3.04 -5.10 -7.22
N ASP A 168 -2.79 -5.71 -8.38
CA ASP A 168 -1.71 -5.34 -9.29
C ASP A 168 -2.23 -4.36 -10.34
N ASN A 169 -1.81 -3.10 -10.23
CA ASN A 169 -2.06 -2.07 -11.23
C ASN A 169 -0.76 -1.56 -11.89
N LYS A 170 0.37 -2.17 -11.59
CA LYS A 170 1.72 -1.88 -12.12
C LYS A 170 2.18 -0.43 -11.96
N GLN A 171 1.51 0.36 -11.10
CA GLN A 171 1.79 1.77 -10.95
C GLN A 171 1.81 2.23 -9.49
N ASN A 172 2.73 3.14 -9.17
CA ASN A 172 2.75 3.90 -7.93
C ASN A 172 1.88 5.17 -8.04
N LYS A 173 0.57 5.02 -8.23
CA LYS A 173 -0.35 6.15 -8.47
C LYS A 173 -0.34 7.20 -7.36
N SER A 174 -0.12 6.81 -6.12
CA SER A 174 -0.07 7.74 -4.98
C SER A 174 1.11 8.71 -5.03
N THR A 175 2.15 8.42 -5.79
CA THR A 175 3.39 9.21 -5.90
C THR A 175 3.65 9.76 -7.30
N GLY A 176 2.70 9.62 -8.24
CA GLY A 176 2.82 10.20 -9.58
C GLY A 176 2.48 9.24 -10.73
N GLY A 177 2.21 7.96 -10.46
CA GLY A 177 1.80 6.99 -11.47
C GLY A 177 2.98 6.33 -12.20
N GLN A 178 4.16 6.34 -11.59
CA GLN A 178 5.33 5.66 -12.14
C GLN A 178 5.10 4.15 -12.22
N ASP A 179 5.63 3.51 -13.28
CA ASP A 179 5.70 2.06 -13.39
C ASP A 179 6.46 1.47 -12.20
N THR A 180 5.99 0.35 -11.67
CA THR A 180 6.67 -0.38 -10.60
C THR A 180 7.81 -1.24 -11.13
N TYR A 181 7.90 -1.47 -12.43
CA TYR A 181 8.89 -2.32 -13.10
C TYR A 181 8.95 -3.75 -12.55
N GLN A 182 7.82 -4.27 -12.08
CA GLN A 182 7.72 -5.59 -11.43
C GLN A 182 7.16 -6.68 -12.36
N SER A 183 7.19 -6.49 -13.66
CA SER A 183 6.69 -7.47 -14.64
C SER A 183 7.38 -8.84 -14.57
N HIS A 184 8.56 -8.91 -13.96
CA HIS A 184 9.33 -10.13 -13.73
C HIS A 184 9.05 -10.81 -12.39
N VAL A 185 8.20 -10.21 -11.54
CA VAL A 185 7.89 -10.75 -10.20
C VAL A 185 6.70 -11.69 -10.30
N ASP A 186 6.91 -12.96 -9.99
CA ASP A 186 5.82 -13.94 -9.86
C ASP A 186 5.31 -13.96 -8.42
N TYR A 187 4.35 -13.08 -8.14
CA TYR A 187 3.73 -12.93 -6.82
C TYR A 187 3.10 -14.23 -6.29
N ILE A 188 2.47 -15.00 -7.19
CA ILE A 188 1.76 -16.24 -6.84
C ILE A 188 2.76 -17.30 -6.40
N SER A 189 3.84 -17.49 -7.17
CA SER A 189 4.89 -18.45 -6.80
C SER A 189 5.60 -18.08 -5.51
N ILE A 190 5.85 -16.79 -5.26
CA ILE A 190 6.45 -16.29 -4.01
C ILE A 190 5.54 -16.60 -2.82
N ALA A 191 4.24 -16.33 -2.94
CA ALA A 191 3.29 -16.63 -1.88
C ALA A 191 3.16 -18.15 -1.64
N LYS A 192 3.12 -18.94 -2.71
CA LYS A 192 3.08 -20.41 -2.65
C LYS A 192 4.33 -20.98 -1.96
N ALA A 193 5.52 -20.49 -2.31
CA ALA A 193 6.77 -20.87 -1.66
C ALA A 193 6.82 -20.43 -0.18
N SER A 194 6.02 -19.44 0.19
CA SER A 194 5.83 -18.97 1.57
C SER A 194 4.70 -19.68 2.31
N ASN A 195 4.24 -20.85 1.84
CA ASN A 195 3.22 -21.68 2.45
C ASN A 195 1.78 -21.12 2.45
N PHE A 196 1.48 -20.21 1.52
CA PHE A 196 0.09 -19.79 1.27
C PHE A 196 -0.61 -20.78 0.35
N SER A 197 -1.88 -21.07 0.61
CA SER A 197 -2.79 -21.62 -0.39
C SER A 197 -3.09 -20.52 -1.41
N VAL A 198 -2.79 -20.76 -2.70
CA VAL A 198 -2.89 -19.72 -3.72
C VAL A 198 -4.03 -19.96 -4.70
N VAL A 199 -4.56 -18.88 -5.28
CA VAL A 199 -5.28 -18.94 -6.53
C VAL A 199 -4.24 -18.99 -7.65
N GLU A 200 -4.21 -20.04 -8.43
CA GLU A 200 -3.10 -20.37 -9.34
C GLU A 200 -2.94 -19.39 -10.51
N ASN A 201 -3.99 -18.65 -10.87
CA ASN A 201 -3.95 -17.67 -11.94
C ASN A 201 -4.26 -16.27 -11.43
N THR A 202 -3.70 -15.25 -12.07
CA THR A 202 -4.10 -13.86 -11.84
C THR A 202 -5.54 -13.65 -12.27
N ILE A 203 -6.35 -13.08 -11.40
CA ILE A 203 -7.75 -12.81 -11.62
C ILE A 203 -7.88 -11.53 -12.44
N GLU A 204 -8.56 -11.62 -13.58
CA GLU A 204 -8.86 -10.50 -14.47
C GLU A 204 -10.39 -10.27 -14.63
N SER A 205 -11.22 -11.17 -14.07
CA SER A 205 -12.67 -11.14 -14.19
C SER A 205 -13.36 -10.87 -12.86
N LEU A 206 -14.32 -9.94 -12.85
CA LEU A 206 -15.12 -9.65 -11.66
C LEU A 206 -16.01 -10.84 -11.25
N ASN A 207 -16.48 -11.66 -12.19
CA ASN A 207 -17.29 -12.82 -11.88
C ASN A 207 -16.47 -13.93 -11.21
N GLU A 208 -15.27 -14.20 -11.71
CA GLU A 208 -14.33 -15.12 -11.09
C GLU A 208 -13.97 -14.66 -9.67
N PHE A 209 -13.64 -13.38 -9.52
CA PHE A 209 -13.36 -12.78 -8.22
C PHE A 209 -14.53 -13.01 -7.23
N LYS A 210 -15.76 -12.70 -7.64
CA LYS A 210 -16.96 -12.92 -6.80
C LYS A 210 -17.12 -14.37 -6.35
N TYR A 211 -16.86 -15.31 -7.25
CA TYR A 211 -16.94 -16.74 -6.93
C TYR A 211 -15.88 -17.13 -5.86
N ILE A 212 -14.63 -16.70 -6.06
CA ILE A 212 -13.54 -16.98 -5.12
C ILE A 212 -13.81 -16.32 -3.76
N MET A 213 -14.33 -15.08 -3.73
CA MET A 213 -14.67 -14.40 -2.49
C MET A 213 -15.79 -15.09 -1.72
N THR A 214 -16.72 -15.76 -2.41
CA THR A 214 -17.74 -16.59 -1.76
C THR A 214 -17.11 -17.81 -1.08
N ASP A 215 -16.13 -18.44 -1.70
CA ASP A 215 -15.37 -19.54 -1.09
C ASP A 215 -14.59 -19.06 0.13
N ILE A 216 -13.90 -17.92 0.04
CA ILE A 216 -13.17 -17.30 1.14
C ILE A 216 -14.11 -16.96 2.31
N LYS A 217 -15.31 -16.47 2.03
CA LYS A 217 -16.29 -16.17 3.07
C LYS A 217 -16.60 -17.39 3.93
N ASN A 218 -16.68 -18.57 3.32
CA ASN A 218 -17.16 -19.80 3.94
C ASN A 218 -16.04 -20.71 4.49
N LYS A 219 -14.78 -20.47 4.10
CA LYS A 219 -13.63 -21.31 4.50
C LYS A 219 -12.61 -20.53 5.30
N SER A 220 -11.88 -21.23 6.14
CA SER A 220 -10.75 -20.69 6.91
C SER A 220 -9.45 -21.24 6.34
N SER A 221 -8.54 -20.36 5.94
CA SER A 221 -7.20 -20.74 5.46
C SER A 221 -6.29 -19.52 5.40
N LEU A 222 -4.97 -19.77 5.34
CA LEU A 222 -4.02 -18.79 4.87
C LEU A 222 -4.03 -18.81 3.33
N LYS A 223 -4.57 -17.79 2.69
CA LYS A 223 -4.77 -17.72 1.24
C LYS A 223 -4.18 -16.47 0.62
N PHE A 224 -3.69 -16.61 -0.61
CA PHE A 224 -3.23 -15.51 -1.44
C PHE A 224 -3.92 -15.52 -2.80
N MET A 225 -4.22 -14.34 -3.33
CA MET A 225 -4.65 -14.15 -4.71
C MET A 225 -4.07 -12.87 -5.29
N CYS A 226 -3.77 -12.89 -6.58
CA CYS A 226 -3.39 -11.73 -7.36
C CYS A 226 -4.56 -11.30 -8.26
N VAL A 227 -4.89 -10.02 -8.25
CA VAL A 227 -5.96 -9.42 -9.04
C VAL A 227 -5.36 -8.32 -9.90
N LYS A 228 -5.42 -8.48 -11.22
CA LYS A 228 -5.06 -7.43 -12.16
C LYS A 228 -6.18 -6.40 -12.19
N CYS A 229 -5.85 -5.15 -11.98
CA CYS A 229 -6.84 -4.09 -11.92
C CYS A 229 -6.36 -2.81 -12.59
N GLY A 230 -7.32 -2.02 -13.03
CA GLY A 230 -7.13 -0.63 -13.43
C GLY A 230 -7.21 0.32 -12.25
N LEU A 231 -7.24 1.60 -12.58
CA LEU A 231 -7.40 2.70 -11.64
C LEU A 231 -8.79 3.31 -11.83
N ASP A 232 -9.36 3.75 -10.73
CA ASP A 232 -10.54 4.61 -10.79
C ASP A 232 -10.12 6.01 -11.28
N ASP A 233 -11.01 6.70 -11.99
CA ASP A 233 -10.74 8.03 -12.56
C ASP A 233 -10.33 9.02 -11.48
N GLU A 234 -11.03 8.98 -10.34
CA GLU A 234 -10.72 9.79 -9.18
C GLU A 234 -10.51 8.91 -7.94
N THR A 235 -9.36 9.05 -7.30
CA THR A 235 -9.14 8.42 -5.99
C THR A 235 -9.71 9.30 -4.89
N PRO A 236 -10.73 8.83 -4.17
CA PRO A 236 -11.34 9.59 -3.08
C PRO A 236 -10.31 9.96 -2.00
N ARG A 237 -10.53 11.08 -1.34
CA ARG A 237 -9.69 11.49 -0.20
C ARG A 237 -10.51 11.41 1.09
N PRO A 238 -10.25 10.43 1.96
CA PRO A 238 -10.88 10.38 3.28
C PRO A 238 -10.46 11.57 4.14
N PRO A 239 -11.18 11.85 5.23
CA PRO A 239 -10.78 12.86 6.20
C PRO A 239 -9.33 12.68 6.67
N LEU A 240 -8.63 13.78 6.97
CA LEU A 240 -7.23 13.74 7.38
C LEU A 240 -7.02 13.20 8.82
N ASP A 241 -8.08 13.09 9.59
CA ASP A 241 -8.05 12.58 10.95
C ASP A 241 -8.11 11.05 10.96
N ILE A 242 -6.95 10.42 11.11
CA ILE A 242 -6.80 8.96 11.08
C ILE A 242 -7.58 8.28 12.21
N VAL A 243 -7.76 8.94 13.35
CA VAL A 243 -8.53 8.37 14.47
C VAL A 243 -10.02 8.32 14.14
N LYS A 244 -10.53 9.32 13.41
CA LYS A 244 -11.93 9.33 12.94
C LYS A 244 -12.18 8.35 11.80
N VAL A 245 -11.15 8.08 11.00
CA VAL A 245 -11.26 7.17 9.84
C VAL A 245 -11.21 5.71 10.27
N ASN A 246 -10.33 5.37 11.21
CA ASN A 246 -10.29 4.03 11.83
C ASN A 246 -11.24 4.02 13.02
N LYS A 247 -12.46 3.54 12.79
CA LYS A 247 -13.44 3.32 13.88
C LYS A 247 -13.09 2.01 14.57
N PHE A 248 -12.69 2.10 15.81
CA PHE A 248 -12.47 0.97 16.71
C PHE A 248 -13.68 0.74 17.61
#